data_518a9fd3044cc6071a86e86365130613
#
_entry.id   518a9fd3044cc6071a86e86365130613
#
_cell.length_a   1.000
_cell.length_b   1.000
_cell.length_c   1.000
_cell.angle_alpha   90.00
_cell.angle_beta   90.00
_cell.angle_gamma   90.00
#
_symmetry.space_group_name_H-M   'P 1'
#
loop_
_entity.id
_entity.type
_entity.pdbx_description
1 polymer ?
#
loop_
_entity_poly.entity_id
_entity_poly.type
_entity_poly.pdbx_seq_one_letter_code
_entity_poly.pdbx_strand_id
1 'polypeptide(L)'
;MPNKNLTQGMLLTRMTNRIRQSLELQEILSATVEEMRTFLGTDRVKVYRFEEDGSGEVIAESVIKDRLPSLLGLHFPAMDIPPASREMFIKARTRSIINVAREEITLSRLRNPRSTGDLTIEEVLASPLKDILTRPVDPCHLQYLRNMGVLSSLVVPILYGKKLWGLIASHHAEPRTFSYRELQVVQMIAD
;
A
#
# COMPACT_ATOMS: atom_id res chain seq x y z
N MET A 1 15.47 48.66 -6.68
CA MET A 1 14.38 47.86 -7.29
C MET A 1 14.87 46.41 -7.38
N PRO A 2 14.23 45.42 -6.77
CA PRO A 2 14.67 44.04 -6.89
C PRO A 2 14.40 43.56 -8.34
N ASN A 3 15.39 42.90 -8.88
CA ASN A 3 15.48 42.46 -10.28
C ASN A 3 14.38 41.43 -10.57
N LYS A 4 13.27 41.84 -11.21
CA LYS A 4 12.12 40.97 -11.56
C LYS A 4 12.52 39.74 -12.39
N ASN A 5 13.60 39.81 -13.17
CA ASN A 5 14.06 38.70 -14.01
C ASN A 5 14.68 37.57 -13.20
N LEU A 6 15.33 37.86 -12.05
CA LEU A 6 15.91 36.84 -11.18
C LEU A 6 14.80 36.02 -10.49
N THR A 7 13.71 36.68 -10.10
CA THR A 7 12.56 36.05 -9.44
C THR A 7 11.80 35.15 -10.39
N GLN A 8 11.67 35.51 -11.66
CA GLN A 8 10.98 34.71 -12.69
C GLN A 8 11.77 33.48 -13.10
N GLY A 9 13.11 33.58 -13.23
CA GLY A 9 13.99 32.45 -13.49
C GLY A 9 13.97 31.42 -12.34
N MET A 10 14.01 31.88 -11.10
CA MET A 10 13.90 31.02 -9.92
C MET A 10 12.54 30.31 -9.84
N LEU A 11 11.46 31.00 -10.21
CA LEU A 11 10.13 30.41 -10.24
C LEU A 11 10.02 29.31 -11.29
N LEU A 12 10.51 29.57 -12.51
CA LEU A 12 10.53 28.60 -13.59
C LEU A 12 11.36 27.36 -13.24
N THR A 13 12.55 27.56 -12.67
CA THR A 13 13.40 26.44 -12.20
C THR A 13 12.71 25.61 -11.14
N ARG A 14 12.04 26.25 -10.17
CA ARG A 14 11.25 25.53 -9.15
C ARG A 14 10.09 24.74 -9.75
N MET A 15 9.36 25.35 -10.68
CA MET A 15 8.24 24.68 -11.37
C MET A 15 8.73 23.50 -12.18
N THR A 16 9.81 23.66 -12.96
CA THR A 16 10.39 22.61 -13.77
C THR A 16 10.89 21.43 -12.92
N ASN A 17 11.57 21.71 -11.81
CA ASN A 17 12.02 20.68 -10.87
C ASN A 17 10.85 19.94 -10.22
N ARG A 18 9.79 20.65 -9.83
CA ARG A 18 8.57 20.05 -9.29
C ARG A 18 7.88 19.13 -10.30
N ILE A 19 7.77 19.57 -11.56
CA ILE A 19 7.18 18.76 -12.63
C ILE A 19 8.05 17.52 -12.89
N ARG A 20 9.38 17.67 -12.98
CA ARG A 20 10.30 16.56 -13.19
C ARG A 20 10.22 15.53 -12.05
N GLN A 21 10.25 15.96 -10.79
CA GLN A 21 10.11 15.07 -9.64
C GLN A 21 8.75 14.38 -9.61
N SER A 22 7.69 15.08 -10.04
CA SER A 22 6.34 14.49 -10.13
C SER A 22 6.27 13.42 -11.22
N LEU A 23 6.89 13.65 -12.37
CA LEU A 23 6.93 12.68 -13.47
C LEU A 23 7.77 11.45 -13.10
N GLU A 24 8.93 11.64 -12.51
CA GLU A 24 9.78 10.54 -12.03
C GLU A 24 9.07 9.68 -10.98
N LEU A 25 8.39 10.31 -10.01
CA LEU A 25 7.61 9.59 -9.01
C LEU A 25 6.48 8.80 -9.65
N GLN A 26 5.75 9.38 -10.59
CA GLN A 26 4.65 8.71 -11.27
C GLN A 26 5.12 7.50 -12.08
N GLU A 27 6.25 7.61 -12.77
CA GLU A 27 6.87 6.52 -13.52
C GLU A 27 7.30 5.38 -12.57
N ILE A 28 7.97 5.71 -11.47
CA ILE A 28 8.38 4.74 -10.44
C ILE A 28 7.15 4.00 -9.88
N LEU A 29 6.11 4.74 -9.49
CA LEU A 29 4.90 4.14 -8.92
C LEU A 29 4.18 3.25 -9.93
N SER A 30 4.09 3.67 -11.20
CA SER A 30 3.45 2.90 -12.27
C SER A 30 4.20 1.60 -12.56
N ALA A 31 5.53 1.65 -12.67
CA ALA A 31 6.35 0.46 -12.83
C ALA A 31 6.23 -0.48 -11.60
N THR A 32 6.26 0.08 -10.40
CA THR A 32 6.14 -0.69 -9.15
C THR A 32 4.82 -1.48 -9.08
N VAL A 33 3.68 -0.86 -9.38
CA VAL A 33 2.39 -1.57 -9.32
C VAL A 33 2.27 -2.64 -10.40
N GLU A 34 2.85 -2.43 -11.57
CA GLU A 34 2.85 -3.42 -12.66
C GLU A 34 3.71 -4.63 -12.31
N GLU A 35 4.94 -4.41 -11.86
CA GLU A 35 5.86 -5.48 -11.44
C GLU A 35 5.31 -6.26 -10.25
N MET A 36 4.78 -5.57 -9.24
CA MET A 36 4.16 -6.22 -8.08
C MET A 36 2.94 -7.04 -8.47
N ARG A 37 2.06 -6.53 -9.36
CA ARG A 37 0.90 -7.29 -9.82
C ARG A 37 1.33 -8.57 -10.54
N THR A 38 2.33 -8.47 -11.40
CA THR A 38 2.90 -9.61 -12.13
C THR A 38 3.54 -10.61 -11.18
N PHE A 39 4.35 -10.15 -10.23
CA PHE A 39 5.02 -11.00 -9.23
C PHE A 39 4.01 -11.73 -8.34
N LEU A 40 3.01 -11.02 -7.83
CA LEU A 40 1.96 -11.60 -6.99
C LEU A 40 0.96 -12.44 -7.78
N GLY A 41 0.85 -12.27 -9.10
CA GLY A 41 -0.18 -12.92 -9.92
C GLY A 41 -1.59 -12.55 -9.49
N THR A 42 -1.81 -11.31 -9.06
CA THR A 42 -3.10 -10.79 -8.61
C THR A 42 -3.78 -9.95 -9.69
N ASP A 43 -5.06 -9.65 -9.51
CA ASP A 43 -5.85 -8.97 -10.54
C ASP A 43 -5.65 -7.46 -10.53
N ARG A 44 -5.29 -6.87 -9.38
CA ARG A 44 -5.01 -5.44 -9.24
C ARG A 44 -3.96 -5.19 -8.17
N VAL A 45 -3.03 -4.26 -8.44
CA VAL A 45 -2.18 -3.60 -7.44
C VAL A 45 -2.31 -2.10 -7.62
N LYS A 46 -2.47 -1.37 -6.53
CA LYS A 46 -2.61 0.09 -6.51
C LYS A 46 -1.78 0.73 -5.41
N VAL A 47 -1.37 1.98 -5.64
CA VAL A 47 -0.83 2.87 -4.61
C VAL A 47 -1.92 3.87 -4.22
N TYR A 48 -2.24 3.88 -2.93
CA TYR A 48 -3.16 4.82 -2.30
C TYR A 48 -2.33 5.80 -1.47
N ARG A 49 -2.46 7.10 -1.73
CA ARG A 49 -1.76 8.17 -1.01
C ARG A 49 -2.73 8.84 -0.05
N PHE A 50 -2.32 9.04 1.20
CA PHE A 50 -3.08 9.83 2.16
C PHE A 50 -2.89 11.32 1.92
N GLU A 51 -3.96 12.09 2.06
CA GLU A 51 -3.96 13.55 2.08
C GLU A 51 -3.95 14.07 3.53
N GLU A 52 -3.69 15.38 3.70
CA GLU A 52 -3.57 16.00 5.03
C GLU A 52 -4.86 15.94 5.87
N ASP A 53 -6.01 16.00 5.22
CA ASP A 53 -7.33 15.88 5.87
C ASP A 53 -7.68 14.43 6.24
N GLY A 54 -6.82 13.49 5.86
CA GLY A 54 -6.97 12.06 6.09
C GLY A 54 -7.78 11.33 5.04
N SER A 55 -8.31 12.00 4.03
CA SER A 55 -8.78 11.36 2.80
C SER A 55 -7.60 10.74 2.02
N GLY A 56 -7.84 10.17 0.87
CA GLY A 56 -6.76 9.75 0.01
C GLY A 56 -7.19 9.40 -1.39
N GLU A 57 -6.21 9.23 -2.25
CA GLU A 57 -6.36 9.04 -3.68
C GLU A 57 -5.59 7.82 -4.17
N VAL A 58 -6.13 7.12 -5.15
CA VAL A 58 -5.38 6.09 -5.89
C VAL A 58 -4.55 6.77 -6.98
N ILE A 59 -3.25 6.91 -6.73
CA ILE A 59 -2.33 7.65 -7.60
C ILE A 59 -1.58 6.79 -8.61
N ALA A 60 -1.57 5.46 -8.43
CA ALA A 60 -1.04 4.50 -9.40
C ALA A 60 -1.82 3.19 -9.31
N GLU A 61 -1.99 2.52 -10.44
CA GLU A 61 -2.72 1.26 -10.51
C GLU A 61 -2.25 0.41 -11.70
N SER A 62 -2.15 -0.90 -11.47
CA SER A 62 -2.10 -1.93 -12.51
C SER A 62 -3.25 -2.91 -12.28
N VAL A 63 -4.14 -3.07 -13.27
CA VAL A 63 -5.37 -3.85 -13.14
C VAL A 63 -5.68 -4.67 -14.39
N ILE A 64 -6.16 -5.90 -14.20
CA ILE A 64 -6.78 -6.72 -15.24
C ILE A 64 -8.25 -6.28 -15.34
N LYS A 65 -8.57 -5.42 -16.31
CA LYS A 65 -9.88 -4.73 -16.43
C LYS A 65 -11.06 -5.68 -16.58
N ASP A 66 -10.83 -6.86 -17.15
CA ASP A 66 -11.89 -7.88 -17.30
C ASP A 66 -12.20 -8.61 -15.98
N ARG A 67 -11.35 -8.45 -14.96
CA ARG A 67 -11.50 -9.09 -13.64
C ARG A 67 -11.96 -8.13 -12.55
N LEU A 68 -11.41 -6.92 -12.53
CA LEU A 68 -11.72 -5.91 -11.52
C LEU A 68 -11.84 -4.51 -12.17
N PRO A 69 -12.72 -3.64 -11.66
CA PRO A 69 -12.82 -2.26 -12.14
C PRO A 69 -11.57 -1.45 -11.75
N SER A 70 -11.22 -0.46 -12.57
CA SER A 70 -10.15 0.50 -12.22
C SER A 70 -10.62 1.45 -11.13
N LEU A 71 -9.69 1.76 -10.22
CA LEU A 71 -9.88 2.74 -9.15
C LEU A 71 -8.93 3.94 -9.29
N LEU A 72 -8.14 4.00 -10.36
CA LEU A 72 -7.16 5.06 -10.60
C LEU A 72 -7.83 6.43 -10.60
N GLY A 73 -7.30 7.37 -9.84
CA GLY A 73 -7.82 8.73 -9.69
C GLY A 73 -9.06 8.85 -8.79
N LEU A 74 -9.55 7.75 -8.21
CA LEU A 74 -10.65 7.82 -7.25
C LEU A 74 -10.17 8.32 -5.89
N HIS A 75 -10.97 9.22 -5.32
CA HIS A 75 -10.79 9.76 -3.96
C HIS A 75 -11.70 9.02 -2.98
N PHE A 76 -11.16 8.77 -1.80
CA PHE A 76 -11.84 8.05 -0.72
C PHE A 76 -11.83 8.89 0.55
N PRO A 77 -12.96 9.03 1.25
CA PRO A 77 -13.06 9.84 2.45
C PRO A 77 -12.22 9.25 3.61
N ALA A 78 -11.83 10.12 4.56
CA ALA A 78 -11.02 9.74 5.72
C ALA A 78 -11.66 8.61 6.58
N MET A 79 -12.98 8.49 6.52
CA MET A 79 -13.75 7.47 7.26
C MET A 79 -13.51 6.05 6.76
N ASP A 80 -13.09 5.86 5.49
CA ASP A 80 -12.84 4.54 4.91
C ASP A 80 -11.62 3.86 5.54
N ILE A 81 -10.65 4.66 6.00
CA ILE A 81 -9.48 4.18 6.75
C ILE A 81 -9.32 5.03 8.02
N PRO A 82 -10.05 4.69 9.10
CA PRO A 82 -10.06 5.46 10.34
C PRO A 82 -8.67 5.57 10.99
N PRO A 83 -8.42 6.58 11.86
CA PRO A 83 -7.13 6.78 12.53
C PRO A 83 -6.58 5.53 13.22
N ALA A 84 -7.43 4.76 13.90
CA ALA A 84 -7.03 3.50 14.56
C ALA A 84 -6.49 2.46 13.57
N SER A 85 -7.07 2.38 12.35
CA SER A 85 -6.58 1.51 11.28
C SER A 85 -5.24 1.99 10.73
N ARG A 86 -5.03 3.30 10.64
CA ARG A 86 -3.74 3.89 10.20
C ARG A 86 -2.63 3.61 11.20
N GLU A 87 -2.88 3.74 12.50
CA GLU A 87 -1.92 3.35 13.54
C GLU A 87 -1.54 1.88 13.45
N MET A 88 -2.49 1.01 13.13
CA MET A 88 -2.21 -0.40 12.94
C MET A 88 -1.29 -0.66 11.74
N PHE A 89 -1.43 0.09 10.64
CA PHE A 89 -0.50 0.00 9.50
C PHE A 89 0.92 0.44 9.86
N ILE A 90 1.07 1.42 10.76
CA ILE A 90 2.39 1.84 11.25
C ILE A 90 3.04 0.73 12.12
N LYS A 91 2.24 0.04 12.93
CA LYS A 91 2.69 -1.02 13.84
C LYS A 91 2.86 -2.37 13.17
N ALA A 92 1.95 -2.71 12.24
CA ALA A 92 1.96 -3.96 11.49
C ALA A 92 2.35 -3.69 10.04
N ARG A 93 3.46 -4.32 9.60
CA ARG A 93 4.04 -4.07 8.28
C ARG A 93 3.26 -4.68 7.14
N THR A 94 2.38 -5.63 7.42
CA THR A 94 1.60 -6.32 6.40
C THR A 94 0.22 -6.67 6.95
N ARG A 95 -0.80 -6.49 6.14
CA ARG A 95 -2.17 -6.88 6.43
C ARG A 95 -2.73 -7.66 5.26
N SER A 96 -3.16 -8.90 5.47
CA SER A 96 -3.76 -9.71 4.43
C SER A 96 -5.13 -10.24 4.83
N ILE A 97 -6.05 -10.23 3.87
CA ILE A 97 -7.34 -10.93 3.93
C ILE A 97 -7.25 -12.04 2.91
N ILE A 98 -7.20 -13.27 3.39
CA ILE A 98 -7.02 -14.46 2.56
C ILE A 98 -8.32 -14.81 1.85
N ASN A 99 -9.45 -14.63 2.55
CA ASN A 99 -10.78 -14.89 2.03
C ASN A 99 -11.79 -13.95 2.71
N VAL A 100 -12.42 -13.10 1.94
CA VAL A 100 -13.45 -12.17 2.42
C VAL A 100 -14.63 -12.89 3.09
N ALA A 101 -14.93 -14.13 2.69
CA ALA A 101 -15.98 -14.93 3.31
C ALA A 101 -15.64 -15.39 4.75
N ARG A 102 -14.37 -15.44 5.12
CA ARG A 102 -13.93 -15.79 6.48
C ARG A 102 -13.96 -14.60 7.44
N GLU A 103 -14.09 -13.39 6.92
CA GLU A 103 -14.19 -12.15 7.70
C GLU A 103 -13.02 -11.91 8.67
N GLU A 104 -11.83 -12.41 8.34
CA GLU A 104 -10.63 -12.33 9.18
C GLU A 104 -9.47 -11.63 8.48
N ILE A 105 -8.76 -10.78 9.24
CA ILE A 105 -7.53 -10.14 8.82
C ILE A 105 -6.35 -10.77 9.54
N THR A 106 -5.35 -11.18 8.78
CA THR A 106 -4.05 -11.58 9.31
C THR A 106 -3.10 -10.38 9.28
N LEU A 107 -2.55 -10.04 10.44
CA LEU A 107 -1.54 -8.98 10.61
C LEU A 107 -0.20 -9.66 10.87
N SER A 108 0.82 -9.29 10.09
CA SER A 108 2.18 -9.77 10.28
C SER A 108 3.12 -8.62 10.62
N ARG A 109 3.98 -8.80 11.61
CA ARG A 109 5.13 -7.93 11.91
C ARG A 109 6.36 -8.49 11.21
N LEU A 110 6.50 -8.24 9.93
CA LEU A 110 7.77 -8.48 9.27
C LEU A 110 8.75 -7.37 9.69
N ARG A 111 9.89 -7.72 10.27
CA ARG A 111 10.94 -6.75 10.57
C ARG A 111 11.62 -6.33 9.27
N ASN A 112 11.97 -5.04 9.20
CA ASN A 112 12.76 -4.53 8.10
C ASN A 112 14.14 -5.23 8.12
N PRO A 113 14.55 -5.89 7.02
CA PRO A 113 15.86 -6.56 6.94
C PRO A 113 17.05 -5.61 7.11
N ARG A 114 16.86 -4.29 7.05
CA ARG A 114 17.89 -3.28 7.29
C ARG A 114 18.04 -2.86 8.77
N SER A 115 17.18 -3.32 9.66
CA SER A 115 17.34 -3.07 11.08
C SER A 115 18.32 -4.11 11.67
N THR A 116 19.42 -3.64 12.28
CA THR A 116 20.34 -4.48 13.05
C THR A 116 19.56 -5.25 14.11
N GLY A 117 19.33 -6.54 13.88
CA GLY A 117 18.53 -7.41 14.73
C GLY A 117 17.58 -8.30 13.93
N ASP A 118 17.98 -8.67 12.71
CA ASP A 118 17.22 -9.57 11.86
C ASP A 118 17.05 -10.94 12.52
N LEU A 119 15.78 -11.38 12.62
CA LEU A 119 15.47 -12.76 12.93
C LEU A 119 15.93 -13.62 11.75
N THR A 120 16.63 -14.71 12.02
CA THR A 120 16.91 -15.75 11.02
C THR A 120 15.61 -16.39 10.59
N ILE A 121 15.61 -17.04 9.42
CA ILE A 121 14.43 -17.82 8.94
C ILE A 121 14.00 -18.84 10.00
N GLU A 122 14.93 -19.43 10.75
CA GLU A 122 14.67 -20.35 11.83
C GLU A 122 13.98 -19.70 13.03
N GLU A 123 14.38 -18.47 13.40
CA GLU A 123 13.71 -17.68 14.44
C GLU A 123 12.30 -17.25 14.02
N VAL A 124 12.09 -16.97 12.75
CA VAL A 124 10.74 -16.64 12.21
C VAL A 124 9.85 -17.88 12.19
N LEU A 125 10.37 -19.05 11.81
CA LEU A 125 9.65 -20.32 11.86
C LEU A 125 9.41 -20.82 13.28
N ALA A 126 10.30 -20.47 14.21
CA ALA A 126 10.19 -20.75 15.65
C ALA A 126 9.39 -19.67 16.40
N SER A 127 9.11 -18.52 15.77
CA SER A 127 8.27 -17.47 16.37
C SER A 127 6.88 -18.03 16.63
N PRO A 128 6.40 -18.02 17.88
CA PRO A 128 5.05 -18.49 18.14
C PRO A 128 4.06 -17.67 17.34
N LEU A 129 2.98 -18.30 16.87
CA LEU A 129 1.84 -17.68 16.18
C LEU A 129 1.28 -16.39 16.84
N LYS A 130 1.80 -16.03 18.02
CA LYS A 130 1.52 -14.79 18.76
C LYS A 130 1.88 -13.51 18.01
N ASP A 131 2.76 -13.59 17.01
CA ASP A 131 3.13 -12.43 16.19
C ASP A 131 2.25 -12.27 14.95
N ILE A 132 1.44 -13.26 14.64
CA ILE A 132 0.40 -13.19 13.62
C ILE A 132 -0.94 -12.99 14.34
N LEU A 133 -1.45 -11.77 14.28
CA LEU A 133 -2.74 -11.43 14.90
C LEU A 133 -3.84 -11.61 13.85
N THR A 134 -4.73 -12.56 14.08
CA THR A 134 -6.00 -12.68 13.34
C THR A 134 -7.06 -11.82 14.02
N ARG A 135 -7.72 -10.94 13.27
CA ARG A 135 -8.77 -10.05 13.78
C ARG A 135 -9.99 -10.11 12.86
N PRO A 136 -11.19 -9.93 13.38
CA PRO A 136 -12.35 -9.73 12.55
C PRO A 136 -12.17 -8.46 11.70
N VAL A 137 -12.63 -8.54 10.46
CA VAL A 137 -12.61 -7.41 9.52
C VAL A 137 -13.79 -6.51 9.84
N ASP A 138 -13.58 -5.19 9.76
CA ASP A 138 -14.68 -4.24 9.86
C ASP A 138 -15.75 -4.56 8.78
N PRO A 139 -17.06 -4.66 9.18
CA PRO A 139 -18.11 -5.02 8.24
C PRO A 139 -18.25 -4.06 7.06
N CYS A 140 -18.02 -2.76 7.26
CA CYS A 140 -18.04 -1.76 6.17
C CYS A 140 -16.92 -2.04 5.17
N HIS A 141 -15.72 -2.38 5.66
CA HIS A 141 -14.60 -2.74 4.79
C HIS A 141 -14.86 -4.02 4.00
N LEU A 142 -15.48 -5.02 4.61
CA LEU A 142 -15.90 -6.25 3.92
C LEU A 142 -16.91 -5.96 2.81
N GLN A 143 -17.93 -5.15 3.12
CA GLN A 143 -18.94 -4.76 2.13
C GLN A 143 -18.29 -4.00 0.96
N TYR A 144 -17.33 -3.15 1.27
CA TYR A 144 -16.56 -2.42 0.27
C TYR A 144 -15.76 -3.35 -0.66
N LEU A 145 -15.06 -4.35 -0.10
CA LEU A 145 -14.35 -5.35 -0.90
C LEU A 145 -15.31 -6.18 -1.76
N ARG A 146 -16.44 -6.61 -1.19
CA ARG A 146 -17.48 -7.35 -1.93
C ARG A 146 -18.05 -6.54 -3.10
N ASN A 147 -18.34 -5.26 -2.89
CA ASN A 147 -18.84 -4.37 -3.94
C ASN A 147 -17.84 -4.18 -5.09
N MET A 148 -16.55 -4.29 -4.81
CA MET A 148 -15.48 -4.24 -5.81
C MET A 148 -15.17 -5.60 -6.46
N GLY A 149 -15.88 -6.69 -6.09
CA GLY A 149 -15.58 -8.04 -6.57
C GLY A 149 -14.28 -8.63 -6.02
N VAL A 150 -13.77 -8.12 -4.88
CA VAL A 150 -12.52 -8.56 -4.28
C VAL A 150 -12.78 -9.63 -3.23
N LEU A 151 -12.15 -10.79 -3.39
CA LEU A 151 -12.22 -11.90 -2.43
C LEU A 151 -10.96 -12.08 -1.60
N SER A 152 -9.82 -11.56 -2.04
CA SER A 152 -8.61 -11.49 -1.21
C SER A 152 -7.87 -10.17 -1.39
N SER A 153 -7.21 -9.73 -0.33
CA SER A 153 -6.49 -8.45 -0.29
C SER A 153 -5.18 -8.59 0.50
N LEU A 154 -4.13 -7.96 0.00
CA LEU A 154 -2.86 -7.76 0.71
C LEU A 154 -2.55 -6.28 0.73
N VAL A 155 -2.33 -5.70 1.90
CA VAL A 155 -2.02 -4.28 2.07
C VAL A 155 -0.70 -4.13 2.81
N VAL A 156 0.17 -3.26 2.28
CA VAL A 156 1.48 -2.93 2.84
C VAL A 156 1.58 -1.42 2.99
N PRO A 157 1.98 -0.89 4.16
CA PRO A 157 2.14 0.54 4.34
C PRO A 157 3.41 1.05 3.67
N ILE A 158 3.31 2.24 3.08
CA ILE A 158 4.44 3.05 2.64
C ILE A 158 4.69 4.08 3.73
N LEU A 159 5.89 4.07 4.32
CA LEU A 159 6.25 4.99 5.39
C LEU A 159 7.26 6.01 4.87
N TYR A 160 7.04 7.27 5.22
CA TYR A 160 8.03 8.32 5.08
C TYR A 160 8.52 8.74 6.47
N GLY A 161 9.70 8.28 6.84
CA GLY A 161 10.16 8.34 8.23
C GLY A 161 9.28 7.49 9.16
N LYS A 162 8.57 8.17 10.09
CA LYS A 162 7.62 7.52 11.01
C LYS A 162 6.16 7.75 10.65
N LYS A 163 5.90 8.45 9.54
CA LYS A 163 4.54 8.80 9.11
C LYS A 163 4.06 7.84 8.03
N LEU A 164 2.82 7.45 8.12
CA LEU A 164 2.14 6.72 7.05
C LEU A 164 1.87 7.67 5.88
N TRP A 165 2.59 7.48 4.78
CA TRP A 165 2.44 8.26 3.57
C TRP A 165 1.35 7.69 2.66
N GLY A 166 1.29 6.37 2.55
CA GLY A 166 0.37 5.70 1.68
C GLY A 166 0.29 4.20 1.93
N LEU A 167 -0.41 3.50 1.06
CA LEU A 167 -0.57 2.05 1.08
C LEU A 167 -0.35 1.47 -0.32
N ILE A 168 0.33 0.34 -0.40
CA ILE A 168 0.26 -0.53 -1.57
C ILE A 168 -0.79 -1.58 -1.27
N ALA A 169 -1.83 -1.68 -2.10
CA ALA A 169 -2.89 -2.65 -1.94
C ALA A 169 -2.99 -3.56 -3.16
N SER A 170 -2.88 -4.87 -2.94
CA SER A 170 -3.10 -5.91 -3.93
C SER A 170 -4.47 -6.55 -3.71
N HIS A 171 -5.24 -6.71 -4.76
CA HIS A 171 -6.59 -7.27 -4.77
C HIS A 171 -6.70 -8.42 -5.75
N HIS A 172 -7.46 -9.45 -5.37
CA HIS A 172 -7.72 -10.60 -6.23
C HIS A 172 -9.21 -11.00 -6.13
N ALA A 173 -9.78 -11.37 -7.27
CA ALA A 173 -11.19 -11.76 -7.38
C ALA A 173 -11.47 -13.19 -6.85
N GLU A 174 -10.44 -13.89 -6.38
CA GLU A 174 -10.55 -15.24 -5.80
C GLU A 174 -9.87 -15.28 -4.44
N PRO A 175 -10.21 -16.24 -3.56
CA PRO A 175 -9.48 -16.46 -2.33
C PRO A 175 -8.02 -16.84 -2.61
N ARG A 176 -7.08 -16.19 -1.93
CA ARG A 176 -5.65 -16.38 -2.14
C ARG A 176 -4.88 -16.29 -0.82
N THR A 177 -3.96 -17.21 -0.61
CA THR A 177 -2.94 -17.14 0.43
C THR A 177 -1.66 -16.53 -0.16
N PHE A 178 -0.96 -15.73 0.63
CA PHE A 178 0.34 -15.18 0.26
C PHE A 178 1.43 -15.93 1.02
N SER A 179 2.44 -16.38 0.28
CA SER A 179 3.61 -17.03 0.87
C SER A 179 4.45 -16.01 1.65
N TYR A 180 5.24 -16.51 2.61
CA TYR A 180 6.17 -15.65 3.36
C TYR A 180 7.13 -14.88 2.45
N ARG A 181 7.62 -15.51 1.38
CA ARG A 181 8.48 -14.85 0.38
C ARG A 181 7.77 -13.69 -0.31
N GLU A 182 6.51 -13.85 -0.69
CA GLU A 182 5.73 -12.76 -1.29
C GLU A 182 5.57 -11.60 -0.31
N LEU A 183 5.26 -11.90 0.97
CA LEU A 183 5.13 -10.88 2.01
C LEU A 183 6.44 -10.11 2.22
N GLN A 184 7.59 -10.80 2.26
CA GLN A 184 8.90 -10.16 2.38
C GLN A 184 9.21 -9.25 1.19
N VAL A 185 9.00 -9.72 -0.04
CA VAL A 185 9.30 -8.94 -1.26
C VAL A 185 8.44 -7.68 -1.31
N VAL A 186 7.14 -7.77 -1.08
CA VAL A 186 6.26 -6.59 -1.10
C VAL A 186 6.61 -5.59 0.00
N GLN A 187 7.04 -6.08 1.18
CA GLN A 187 7.52 -5.21 2.26
C GLN A 187 8.79 -4.46 1.86
N MET A 188 9.76 -5.14 1.25
CA MET A 188 11.01 -4.51 0.78
C MET A 188 10.76 -3.45 -0.29
N ILE A 189 9.74 -3.64 -1.13
CA ILE A 189 9.36 -2.67 -2.16
C ILE A 189 8.70 -1.43 -1.53
N ALA A 190 7.94 -1.60 -0.45
CA ALA A 190 7.23 -0.52 0.22
C ALA A 190 8.13 0.33 1.16
N ASP A 191 9.28 -0.18 1.59
CA ASP A 191 10.29 0.49 2.43
C ASP A 191 11.22 1.38 1.61
#